data_883e4ab6ff5fe559546cef444b8eec71
#
_entry.id   883e4ab6ff5fe559546cef444b8eec71
#
_cell.length_a   1.000
_cell.length_b   1.000
_cell.length_c   1.000
_cell.angle_alpha   90.00
_cell.angle_beta   90.00
_cell.angle_gamma   90.00
#
_symmetry.space_group_name_H-M   'P 1'
#
loop_
_entity.id
_entity.type
_entity.pdbx_description
1 polymer ?
#
loop_
_entity_poly.entity_id
_entity_poly.type
_entity_poly.pdbx_seq_one_letter_code
_entity_poly.pdbx_strand_id
1 'polypeptide(L)'
;MAMKIRLARGGSKKRPFYRIVAADSRMPRDGRFIEKLGTYNPLLPKDSEERVKMDVDAIKAWLDKGAQPTDRVSRMLEAAGVLEKKERNNPQKAVPGKKAQERAEEKAAKAAEAAEAAEAPADAE
;
A
#
# COMPACT_ATOMS: atom_id res chain seq x y z
N MET A 1 -13.18 15.43 18.33
CA MET A 1 -12.03 15.79 17.48
C MET A 1 -11.16 14.57 17.24
N ALA A 2 -11.06 14.15 15.98
CA ALA A 2 -10.23 13.01 15.62
C ALA A 2 -8.88 13.50 15.12
N MET A 3 -7.80 13.10 15.77
CA MET A 3 -6.45 13.33 15.31
C MET A 3 -6.06 12.23 14.33
N LYS A 4 -5.52 12.62 13.19
CA LYS A 4 -5.08 11.69 12.15
C LYS A 4 -3.62 11.91 11.81
N ILE A 5 -2.92 10.82 11.59
CA ILE A 5 -1.58 10.84 10.99
C ILE A 5 -1.80 10.54 9.51
N ARG A 6 -1.56 11.53 8.67
CA ARG A 6 -1.89 11.45 7.24
C ARG A 6 -0.82 12.09 6.37
N LEU A 7 -0.96 11.90 5.07
CA LEU A 7 -0.05 12.48 4.09
C LEU A 7 -0.62 13.79 3.57
N ALA A 8 0.22 14.85 3.61
CA ALA A 8 -0.07 16.12 2.95
C ALA A 8 0.76 16.18 1.67
N ARG A 9 0.13 16.51 0.55
CA ARG A 9 0.80 16.58 -0.73
C ARG A 9 1.53 17.91 -0.88
N GLY A 10 2.79 17.84 -1.32
CA GLY A 10 3.57 18.99 -1.78
C GLY A 10 4.18 18.68 -3.13
N GLY A 11 5.12 19.52 -3.58
CA GLY A 11 5.81 19.33 -4.83
C GLY A 11 5.08 19.95 -6.03
N SER A 12 5.59 19.68 -7.21
CA SER A 12 5.06 20.22 -8.47
C SER A 12 4.06 19.27 -9.13
N LYS A 13 3.47 19.74 -10.23
CA LYS A 13 2.57 18.94 -11.07
C LYS A 13 3.31 17.70 -11.59
N LYS A 14 2.70 16.52 -11.47
CA LYS A 14 3.27 15.21 -11.84
C LYS A 14 4.48 14.76 -11.01
N ARG A 15 4.92 15.54 -10.03
CA ARG A 15 6.01 15.17 -9.11
C ARG A 15 5.54 15.32 -7.67
N PRO A 16 4.73 14.38 -7.17
CA PRO A 16 4.23 14.46 -5.81
C PRO A 16 5.34 14.22 -4.79
N PHE A 17 5.30 15.00 -3.74
CA PHE A 17 6.13 14.82 -2.57
C PHE A 17 5.21 14.95 -1.35
N TYR A 18 5.23 13.97 -0.48
CA TYR A 18 4.31 13.92 0.66
C TYR A 18 5.03 14.18 1.97
N ARG A 19 4.33 14.86 2.87
CA ARG A 19 4.74 15.03 4.26
C ARG A 19 3.83 14.19 5.13
N ILE A 20 4.41 13.44 6.06
CA ILE A 20 3.65 12.71 7.06
C ILE A 20 3.39 13.66 8.21
N VAL A 21 2.13 13.99 8.46
CA VAL A 21 1.74 15.03 9.41
C VAL A 21 0.66 14.53 10.36
N ALA A 22 0.72 15.06 11.59
CA ALA A 22 -0.38 14.91 12.54
C ALA A 22 -1.30 16.12 12.42
N ALA A 23 -2.55 15.87 12.08
CA ALA A 23 -3.53 16.92 11.87
C ALA A 23 -4.92 16.49 12.32
N ASP A 24 -5.80 17.46 12.60
CA ASP A 24 -7.20 17.19 12.85
C ASP A 24 -7.86 16.74 11.54
N SER A 25 -8.75 15.75 11.63
CA SER A 25 -9.47 15.21 10.48
C SER A 25 -10.29 16.25 9.71
N ARG A 26 -10.66 17.34 10.38
CA ARG A 26 -11.41 18.46 9.78
C ARG A 26 -10.57 19.38 8.91
N MET A 27 -9.25 19.37 9.09
CA MET A 27 -8.33 20.21 8.32
C MET A 27 -8.17 19.70 6.89
N PRO A 28 -8.02 20.60 5.88
CA PRO A 28 -7.74 20.17 4.51
C PRO A 28 -6.47 19.34 4.42
N ARG A 29 -6.38 18.47 3.43
CA ARG A 29 -5.23 17.59 3.23
C ARG A 29 -3.90 18.34 3.18
N ASP A 30 -3.84 19.42 2.40
CA ASP A 30 -2.62 20.19 2.18
C ASP A 30 -2.59 21.48 3.00
N GLY A 31 -3.56 21.65 3.90
CA GLY A 31 -3.69 22.81 4.74
C GLY A 31 -2.90 22.72 6.04
N ARG A 32 -3.45 23.36 7.06
CA ARG A 32 -2.80 23.44 8.37
C ARG A 32 -2.66 22.06 9.02
N PHE A 33 -1.52 21.81 9.63
CA PHE A 33 -1.24 20.63 10.42
C PHE A 33 -0.60 21.03 11.76
N ILE A 34 -0.59 20.09 12.71
CA ILE A 34 -0.05 20.35 14.05
C ILE A 34 1.44 20.10 14.07
N GLU A 35 1.89 18.95 13.58
CA GLU A 35 3.30 18.57 13.59
C GLU A 35 3.65 17.75 12.34
N LYS A 36 4.82 17.99 11.80
CA LYS A 36 5.39 17.19 10.72
C LYS A 36 6.15 16.01 11.32
N LEU A 37 5.76 14.79 10.96
CA LEU A 37 6.34 13.57 11.50
C LEU A 37 7.33 12.88 10.57
N GLY A 38 7.34 13.25 9.30
CA GLY A 38 8.23 12.64 8.34
C GLY A 38 7.94 13.08 6.91
N THR A 39 8.59 12.39 5.98
CA THR A 39 8.42 12.65 4.54
C THR A 39 8.32 11.34 3.77
N TYR A 40 7.58 11.39 2.67
CA TYR A 40 7.45 10.28 1.73
C TYR A 40 7.66 10.79 0.31
N ASN A 41 8.64 10.24 -0.38
CA ASN A 41 8.92 10.59 -1.78
C ASN A 41 8.67 9.37 -2.68
N PRO A 42 7.50 9.30 -3.36
CA PRO A 42 7.18 8.15 -4.20
C PRO A 42 8.00 8.09 -5.49
N LEU A 43 8.72 9.15 -5.85
CA LEU A 43 9.55 9.19 -7.05
C LEU A 43 10.86 8.41 -6.90
N LEU A 44 11.29 8.17 -5.66
CA LEU A 44 12.50 7.39 -5.40
C LEU A 44 12.23 5.89 -5.55
N PRO A 45 13.25 5.08 -5.89
CA PRO A 45 13.11 3.62 -5.96
C PRO A 45 12.62 3.03 -4.65
N LYS A 46 11.94 1.89 -4.73
CA LYS A 46 11.41 1.20 -3.53
C LYS A 46 12.49 0.82 -2.53
N ASP A 47 13.71 0.57 -3.00
CA ASP A 47 14.84 0.18 -2.18
C ASP A 47 15.58 1.35 -1.53
N SER A 48 15.22 2.59 -1.89
CA SER A 48 15.86 3.77 -1.33
C SER A 48 15.41 4.03 0.11
N GLU A 49 16.36 4.18 1.01
CA GLU A 49 16.09 4.53 2.41
C GLU A 49 15.51 5.94 2.55
N GLU A 50 15.81 6.81 1.59
CA GLU A 50 15.31 8.18 1.59
C GLU A 50 13.86 8.30 1.14
N ARG A 51 13.31 7.25 0.56
CA ARG A 51 11.93 7.25 0.09
C ARG A 51 10.93 7.54 1.20
N VAL A 52 11.13 6.94 2.36
CA VAL A 52 10.30 7.16 3.55
C VAL A 52 11.20 7.50 4.72
N LYS A 53 11.09 8.72 5.22
CA LYS A 53 11.76 9.16 6.44
C LYS A 53 10.69 9.46 7.47
N MET A 54 10.75 8.80 8.61
CA MET A 54 9.77 8.97 9.69
C MET A 54 10.47 9.16 11.01
N ASP A 55 9.96 10.10 11.81
CA ASP A 55 10.32 10.22 13.21
C ASP A 55 9.47 9.23 14.02
N VAL A 56 10.01 8.04 14.23
CA VAL A 56 9.31 6.93 14.87
C VAL A 56 8.88 7.30 16.29
N ASP A 57 9.72 8.00 17.04
CA ASP A 57 9.42 8.37 18.41
C ASP A 57 8.24 9.35 18.48
N ALA A 58 8.22 10.35 17.61
CA ALA A 58 7.12 11.30 17.54
C ALA A 58 5.82 10.62 17.09
N ILE A 59 5.90 9.69 16.14
CA ILE A 59 4.73 8.93 15.68
C ILE A 59 4.17 8.05 16.80
N LYS A 60 5.02 7.36 17.53
CA LYS A 60 4.60 6.57 18.68
C LYS A 60 3.93 7.42 19.75
N ALA A 61 4.46 8.60 20.03
CA ALA A 61 3.86 9.53 20.97
C ALA A 61 2.46 9.96 20.56
N TRP A 62 2.25 10.23 19.26
CA TRP A 62 0.93 10.57 18.73
C TRP A 62 -0.04 9.39 18.76
N LEU A 63 0.43 8.17 18.47
CA LEU A 63 -0.39 6.96 18.55
C LEU A 63 -0.85 6.72 19.99
N ASP A 64 0.02 6.95 20.97
CA ASP A 64 -0.32 6.83 22.40
C ASP A 64 -1.36 7.87 22.82
N LYS A 65 -1.36 9.04 22.19
CA LYS A 65 -2.37 10.08 22.42
C LYS A 65 -3.71 9.80 21.72
N GLY A 66 -3.80 8.74 20.95
CA GLY A 66 -5.02 8.34 20.28
C GLY A 66 -5.12 8.76 18.82
N ALA A 67 -4.05 9.28 18.22
CA ALA A 67 -4.03 9.58 16.80
C ALA A 67 -4.13 8.29 15.97
N GLN A 68 -4.92 8.33 14.90
CA GLN A 68 -5.12 7.18 14.04
C GLN A 68 -4.41 7.41 12.69
N PRO A 69 -3.55 6.48 12.25
CA PRO A 69 -2.93 6.59 10.93
C PRO A 69 -3.93 6.26 9.83
N THR A 70 -3.77 6.91 8.67
CA THR A 70 -4.50 6.51 7.47
C THR A 70 -3.95 5.18 6.95
N ASP A 71 -4.67 4.51 6.07
CA ASP A 71 -4.27 3.19 5.56
C ASP A 71 -2.88 3.18 4.95
N ARG A 72 -2.53 4.21 4.18
CA ARG A 72 -1.22 4.32 3.57
C ARG A 72 -0.11 4.48 4.61
N VAL A 73 -0.33 5.37 5.58
CA VAL A 73 0.62 5.60 6.68
C VAL A 73 0.72 4.35 7.55
N SER A 74 -0.40 3.69 7.81
CA SER A 74 -0.43 2.44 8.56
C SER A 74 0.45 1.37 7.90
N ARG A 75 0.40 1.23 6.59
CA ARG A 75 1.27 0.30 5.86
C ARG A 75 2.75 0.65 5.98
N MET A 76 3.08 1.94 5.93
CA MET A 76 4.46 2.41 6.13
C MET A 76 4.95 2.10 7.53
N LEU A 77 4.10 2.28 8.55
CA LEU A 77 4.42 1.97 9.94
C LEU A 77 4.57 0.46 10.17
N GLU A 78 3.77 -0.36 9.52
CA GLU A 78 3.91 -1.82 9.54
C GLU A 78 5.26 -2.25 8.96
N ALA A 79 5.64 -1.66 7.83
CA ALA A 79 6.93 -1.93 7.19
C ALA A 79 8.13 -1.50 8.04
N ALA A 80 7.98 -0.41 8.81
CA ALA A 80 9.01 0.07 9.73
C ALA A 80 9.03 -0.67 11.07
N GLY A 81 8.05 -1.56 11.31
CA GLY A 81 7.97 -2.32 12.56
C GLY A 81 7.34 -1.57 13.74
N VAL A 82 6.75 -0.40 13.50
CA VAL A 82 6.09 0.38 14.56
C VAL A 82 4.74 -0.20 14.95
N LEU A 83 4.01 -0.72 13.97
CA LEU A 83 2.72 -1.38 14.16
C LEU A 83 2.80 -2.83 13.74
N GLU A 84 1.98 -3.66 14.36
CA GLU A 84 1.80 -5.04 13.92
C GLU A 84 1.06 -5.07 12.59
N LYS A 85 1.48 -5.97 11.71
CA LYS A 85 0.82 -6.17 10.42
C LYS A 85 -0.57 -6.75 10.66
N LYS A 86 -1.59 -5.97 10.33
CA LYS A 86 -2.98 -6.43 10.41
C LYS A 86 -3.34 -7.22 9.16
N GLU A 87 -3.91 -8.38 9.36
CA GLU A 87 -4.53 -9.11 8.28
C GLU A 87 -5.72 -8.31 7.78
N ARG A 88 -5.72 -8.02 6.50
CA ARG A 88 -6.82 -7.29 5.87
C ARG A 88 -7.81 -8.30 5.35
N ASN A 89 -9.01 -8.23 5.89
CA ASN A 89 -10.09 -9.11 5.46
C ASN A 89 -10.88 -8.43 4.33
N ASN A 90 -10.39 -8.58 3.11
CA ASN A 90 -11.05 -8.08 1.90
C ASN A 90 -11.35 -9.24 0.93
N PRO A 91 -12.14 -10.24 1.32
CA PRO A 91 -12.30 -11.44 0.51
C PRO A 91 -12.96 -11.19 -0.85
N GLN A 92 -13.75 -10.12 -0.96
CA GLN A 92 -14.47 -9.82 -2.20
C GLN A 92 -13.73 -8.91 -3.16
N LYS A 93 -12.82 -8.06 -2.68
CA LYS A 93 -12.09 -7.13 -3.55
C LYS A 93 -11.07 -7.83 -4.45
N ALA A 94 -10.43 -8.87 -3.95
CA ALA A 94 -9.43 -9.61 -4.69
C ALA A 94 -10.01 -10.79 -5.48
N VAL A 95 -11.28 -11.10 -5.27
CA VAL A 95 -11.94 -12.21 -5.99
C VAL A 95 -12.25 -11.74 -7.41
N PRO A 96 -11.74 -12.44 -8.45
CA PRO A 96 -12.06 -12.11 -9.83
C PRO A 96 -13.55 -12.27 -10.09
N GLY A 97 -14.11 -11.43 -10.97
CA GLY A 97 -15.49 -11.57 -11.40
C GLY A 97 -15.73 -12.90 -12.12
N LYS A 98 -16.98 -13.29 -12.25
CA LYS A 98 -17.37 -14.57 -12.87
C LYS A 98 -16.73 -14.79 -14.24
N LYS A 99 -16.74 -13.77 -15.09
CA LYS A 99 -16.12 -13.84 -16.42
C LYS A 99 -14.61 -14.02 -16.36
N ALA A 100 -13.96 -13.37 -15.39
CA ALA A 100 -12.51 -13.50 -15.20
C ALA A 100 -12.13 -14.90 -14.71
N GLN A 101 -12.95 -15.52 -13.86
CA GLN A 101 -12.77 -16.89 -13.42
C GLN A 101 -12.92 -17.88 -14.57
N GLU A 102 -13.93 -17.69 -15.43
CA GLU A 102 -14.15 -18.50 -16.64
C GLU A 102 -12.95 -18.41 -17.59
N ARG A 103 -12.41 -17.22 -17.81
CA ARG A 103 -11.23 -17.03 -18.64
C ARG A 103 -10.00 -17.70 -18.06
N ALA A 104 -9.83 -17.63 -16.74
CA ALA A 104 -8.70 -18.26 -16.06
C ALA A 104 -8.79 -19.80 -16.16
N GLU A 105 -9.98 -20.37 -16.03
CA GLU A 105 -10.23 -21.80 -16.20
C GLU A 105 -9.97 -22.26 -17.64
N GLU A 106 -10.47 -21.51 -18.64
CA GLU A 106 -10.19 -21.79 -20.04
C GLU A 106 -8.70 -21.74 -20.35
N LYS A 107 -8.02 -20.73 -19.82
CA LYS A 107 -6.58 -20.57 -20.04
C LYS A 107 -5.79 -21.71 -19.39
N ALA A 108 -6.19 -22.13 -18.20
CA ALA A 108 -5.59 -23.27 -17.51
C ALA A 108 -5.84 -24.57 -18.26
N ALA A 109 -7.05 -24.77 -18.78
CA ALA A 109 -7.41 -25.95 -19.58
C ALA A 109 -6.61 -26.01 -20.88
N LYS A 110 -6.47 -24.89 -21.59
CA LYS A 110 -5.67 -24.81 -22.82
C LYS A 110 -4.18 -25.04 -22.54
N ALA A 111 -3.68 -24.53 -21.44
CA ALA A 111 -2.29 -24.75 -21.05
C ALA A 111 -2.03 -26.23 -20.70
N ALA A 112 -2.99 -26.89 -20.06
CA ALA A 112 -2.90 -28.31 -19.76
C ALA A 112 -2.96 -29.17 -21.03
N GLU A 113 -3.86 -28.85 -21.97
CA GLU A 113 -3.93 -29.53 -23.26
C GLU A 113 -2.64 -29.33 -24.08
N ALA A 114 -2.11 -28.11 -24.09
CA ALA A 114 -0.87 -27.83 -24.79
C ALA A 114 0.32 -28.58 -24.18
N ALA A 115 0.34 -28.75 -22.86
CA ALA A 115 1.36 -29.53 -22.17
C ALA A 115 1.24 -31.02 -22.50
N GLU A 116 0.03 -31.57 -22.53
CA GLU A 116 -0.21 -32.96 -22.92
C GLU A 116 0.15 -33.19 -24.40
N ALA A 117 -0.24 -32.26 -25.27
CA ALA A 117 0.10 -32.35 -26.68
C ALA A 117 1.61 -32.25 -26.94
N ALA A 118 2.34 -31.50 -26.09
CA ALA A 118 3.79 -31.41 -26.18
C ALA A 118 4.49 -32.69 -25.70
N GLU A 119 3.90 -33.43 -24.76
CA GLU A 119 4.45 -34.71 -24.28
C GLU A 119 4.08 -35.89 -25.19
N ALA A 120 2.91 -35.85 -25.81
CA ALA A 120 2.42 -36.93 -26.67
C ALA A 120 3.28 -37.26 -27.88
N PRO A 121 3.90 -36.29 -28.61
CA PRO A 121 4.73 -36.60 -29.76
C PRO A 121 6.03 -37.37 -29.44
N ALA A 122 6.51 -37.31 -28.22
CA ALA A 122 7.73 -38.00 -27.84
C ALA A 122 7.51 -39.52 -27.71
N ASP A 123 6.29 -39.97 -27.48
CA ASP A 123 5.93 -41.38 -27.34
C ASP A 123 5.53 -42.04 -28.65
N ALA A 124 5.40 -41.29 -29.74
CA ALA A 124 4.93 -41.80 -31.03
C ALA A 124 6.04 -42.45 -31.89
N GLU A 125 7.26 -42.44 -31.42
CA GLU A 125 8.37 -43.18 -32.03
C GLU A 125 8.57 -44.51 -31.31
#